data_b0a82b8cb0e99609620bdce56e272aa9
#
_entry.id   b0a82b8cb0e99609620bdce56e272aa9
#
_cell.length_a   1.000
_cell.length_b   1.000
_cell.length_c   1.000
_cell.angle_alpha   90.00
_cell.angle_beta   90.00
_cell.angle_gamma   90.00
#
_symmetry.space_group_name_H-M   'P 1'
#
loop_
_entity.id
_entity.type
_entity.pdbx_description
1 polymer ?
#
loop_
_entity_poly.entity_id
_entity_poly.type
_entity_poly.pdbx_seq_one_letter_code
_entity_poly.pdbx_strand_id
1 'polypeptide(L)'
;AALLTLAGCMNQEIHEYSPKWDAWMGSSKDDRIKDMGIPTKCHSFKDGGEVCEWSVPQQDGRQDLIGLTFNAKGQACQWSYRGFYGMQKSKQSC
;
A
#
# COMPACT_ATOMS: atom_id res chain seq x y z
N ALA A 1 26.00 20.57 -9.46
CA ALA A 1 25.89 19.57 -8.42
C ALA A 1 24.46 19.52 -7.86
N ALA A 2 23.85 20.67 -7.56
CA ALA A 2 22.49 20.71 -7.04
C ALA A 2 21.46 20.17 -8.04
N LEU A 3 21.65 20.44 -9.31
CA LEU A 3 20.73 19.97 -10.35
C LEU A 3 20.73 18.45 -10.46
N LEU A 4 21.89 17.82 -10.35
CA LEU A 4 21.97 16.37 -10.42
C LEU A 4 21.25 15.72 -9.25
N THR A 5 21.38 16.30 -8.06
CA THR A 5 20.71 15.79 -6.88
C THR A 5 19.18 15.84 -7.02
N LEU A 6 18.67 16.96 -7.53
CA LEU A 6 17.23 17.10 -7.75
C LEU A 6 16.71 16.10 -8.76
N ALA A 7 17.42 15.89 -9.85
CA ALA A 7 16.98 14.92 -10.86
C ALA A 7 16.93 13.51 -10.29
N GLY A 8 17.90 13.13 -9.47
CA GLY A 8 17.90 11.84 -8.82
C GLY A 8 16.73 11.65 -7.88
N CYS A 9 16.43 12.68 -7.09
CA CYS A 9 15.29 12.63 -6.17
C CYS A 9 13.97 12.49 -6.91
N MET A 10 13.78 13.20 -7.98
CA MET A 10 12.56 13.12 -8.77
C MET A 10 12.33 11.73 -9.33
N ASN A 11 13.36 11.10 -9.84
CA ASN A 11 13.24 9.75 -10.38
C ASN A 11 12.86 8.74 -9.30
N GLN A 12 13.42 8.88 -8.13
CA GLN A 12 13.10 8.00 -7.01
C GLN A 12 11.65 8.17 -6.55
N GLU A 13 11.16 9.39 -6.55
CA GLU A 13 9.78 9.66 -6.13
C GLU A 13 8.76 9.03 -7.07
N ILE A 14 9.06 8.98 -8.37
CA ILE A 14 8.14 8.41 -9.36
C ILE A 14 7.94 6.92 -9.16
N HIS A 15 8.97 6.19 -8.72
CA HIS A 15 8.95 4.74 -8.67
C HIS A 15 9.00 4.16 -7.26
N GLU A 16 9.05 4.99 -6.23
CA GLU A 16 9.22 4.53 -4.87
C GLU A 16 8.01 4.88 -4.02
N TYR A 17 7.23 3.87 -3.67
CA TYR A 17 6.04 4.03 -2.84
C TYR A 17 6.25 3.64 -1.39
N SER A 18 7.35 2.96 -1.07
CA SER A 18 7.59 2.41 0.27
C SER A 18 7.43 3.42 1.40
N PRO A 19 7.99 4.65 1.30
CA PRO A 19 7.88 5.60 2.41
C PRO A 19 6.44 5.94 2.76
N LYS A 20 5.58 6.06 1.76
CA LYS A 20 4.18 6.40 1.98
C LYS A 20 3.43 5.26 2.68
N TRP A 21 3.58 4.05 2.18
CA TRP A 21 2.82 2.90 2.70
C TRP A 21 3.43 2.35 3.98
N ASP A 22 4.73 2.48 4.16
CA ASP A 22 5.38 2.12 5.42
C ASP A 22 4.84 2.96 6.58
N ALA A 23 4.47 4.21 6.31
CA ALA A 23 3.88 5.08 7.32
C ALA A 23 2.51 4.60 7.78
N TRP A 24 1.83 3.76 7.00
CA TRP A 24 0.54 3.20 7.37
C TRP A 24 0.65 2.02 8.32
N MET A 25 1.84 1.44 8.46
CA MET A 25 2.03 0.27 9.32
C MET A 25 1.74 0.64 10.77
N GLY A 26 0.99 -0.22 11.43
CA GLY A 26 0.52 0.04 12.80
C GLY A 26 -0.81 0.78 12.87
N SER A 27 -1.29 1.35 11.77
CA SER A 27 -2.57 2.05 11.76
C SER A 27 -3.73 1.06 11.78
N SER A 28 -4.88 1.50 12.29
CA SER A 28 -6.07 0.65 12.36
C SER A 28 -6.74 0.49 11.01
N LYS A 29 -7.48 -0.60 10.85
CA LYS A 29 -8.28 -0.82 9.66
C LYS A 29 -9.29 0.31 9.45
N ASP A 30 -9.91 0.79 10.53
CA ASP A 30 -10.87 1.88 10.44
C ASP A 30 -10.22 3.15 9.88
N ASP A 31 -9.02 3.48 10.32
CA ASP A 31 -8.29 4.65 9.81
C ASP A 31 -7.97 4.49 8.33
N ARG A 32 -7.59 3.29 7.91
CA ARG A 32 -7.31 3.04 6.50
C ARG A 32 -8.56 3.18 5.65
N ILE A 33 -9.70 2.71 6.14
CA ILE A 33 -10.97 2.84 5.43
C ILE A 33 -11.40 4.30 5.33
N LYS A 34 -11.22 5.08 6.40
CA LYS A 34 -11.52 6.52 6.37
C LYS A 34 -10.71 7.25 5.33
N ASP A 35 -9.43 6.90 5.19
CA ASP A 35 -8.53 7.56 4.25
C ASP A 35 -8.66 7.06 2.82
N MET A 36 -8.86 5.77 2.64
CA MET A 36 -8.79 5.11 1.33
C MET A 36 -10.13 4.72 0.76
N GLY A 37 -11.19 4.78 1.57
CA GLY A 37 -12.50 4.29 1.18
C GLY A 37 -12.67 2.81 1.49
N ILE A 38 -13.84 2.28 1.15
CA ILE A 38 -14.15 0.89 1.40
C ILE A 38 -13.35 0.00 0.47
N PRO A 39 -12.69 -1.05 0.99
CA PRO A 39 -11.91 -1.95 0.13
C PRO A 39 -12.80 -2.70 -0.85
N THR A 40 -12.21 -3.07 -1.99
CA THR A 40 -12.92 -3.82 -3.02
C THR A 40 -13.26 -5.22 -2.52
N LYS A 41 -12.33 -5.85 -1.80
CA LYS A 41 -12.54 -7.17 -1.22
C LYS A 41 -11.61 -7.39 -0.04
N CYS A 42 -12.00 -8.26 0.86
CA CYS A 42 -11.20 -8.68 2.01
C CYS A 42 -11.30 -10.20 2.19
N HIS A 43 -10.25 -10.77 2.77
CA HIS A 43 -10.22 -12.18 3.15
C HIS A 43 -9.76 -12.29 4.60
N SER A 44 -10.51 -13.02 5.40
CA SER A 44 -10.19 -13.25 6.81
C SER A 44 -9.38 -14.52 6.97
N PHE A 45 -8.35 -14.45 7.80
CA PHE A 45 -7.52 -15.61 8.12
C PHE A 45 -7.99 -16.27 9.42
N LYS A 46 -7.59 -17.53 9.61
CA LYS A 46 -7.97 -18.30 10.79
C LYS A 46 -7.40 -17.72 12.08
N ASP A 47 -6.28 -17.02 11.99
CA ASP A 47 -5.63 -16.43 13.16
C ASP A 47 -6.28 -15.11 13.62
N GLY A 48 -7.36 -14.69 12.96
CA GLY A 48 -8.03 -13.44 13.28
C GLY A 48 -7.52 -12.26 12.48
N GLY A 49 -6.49 -12.43 11.69
CA GLY A 49 -6.00 -11.40 10.77
C GLY A 49 -6.84 -11.34 9.51
N GLU A 50 -6.52 -10.36 8.65
CA GLU A 50 -7.31 -10.11 7.47
C GLU A 50 -6.45 -9.40 6.44
N VAL A 51 -6.68 -9.69 5.15
CA VAL A 51 -6.09 -8.90 4.07
C VAL A 51 -7.22 -8.24 3.29
N CYS A 52 -7.06 -6.95 3.01
CA CYS A 52 -8.03 -6.18 2.22
C CYS A 52 -7.32 -5.58 1.01
N GLU A 53 -8.04 -5.48 -0.10
CA GLU A 53 -7.51 -5.00 -1.35
C GLU A 53 -8.35 -3.85 -1.87
N TRP A 54 -7.69 -2.78 -2.29
CA TRP A 54 -8.30 -1.62 -2.93
C TRP A 54 -7.87 -1.57 -4.38
N SER A 55 -8.83 -1.40 -5.29
CA SER A 55 -8.57 -1.13 -6.70
C SER A 55 -8.55 0.36 -6.92
N VAL A 56 -7.47 0.87 -7.50
CA VAL A 56 -7.32 2.29 -7.80
C VAL A 56 -7.30 2.45 -9.31
N PRO A 57 -8.39 2.99 -9.91
CA PRO A 57 -8.44 3.16 -11.36
C PRO A 57 -7.44 4.22 -11.81
N GLN A 58 -6.81 3.97 -12.94
CA GLN A 58 -5.88 4.88 -13.58
C GLN A 58 -6.54 5.52 -14.81
N GLN A 59 -5.99 6.65 -15.24
CA GLN A 59 -6.58 7.41 -16.36
C GLN A 59 -6.62 6.63 -17.65
N ASP A 60 -5.70 5.70 -17.85
CA ASP A 60 -5.62 4.91 -19.08
C ASP A 60 -6.48 3.64 -19.04
N GLY A 61 -7.34 3.50 -18.06
CA GLY A 61 -8.22 2.35 -17.90
C GLY A 61 -7.64 1.19 -17.12
N ARG A 62 -6.37 1.24 -16.76
CA ARG A 62 -5.75 0.22 -15.91
C ARG A 62 -6.15 0.42 -14.46
N GLN A 63 -5.99 -0.62 -13.66
CA GLN A 63 -6.23 -0.56 -12.23
C GLN A 63 -4.98 -1.00 -11.49
N ASP A 64 -4.58 -0.20 -10.52
CA ASP A 64 -3.56 -0.59 -9.56
C ASP A 64 -4.24 -1.22 -8.35
N LEU A 65 -3.60 -2.21 -7.76
CA LEU A 65 -4.14 -2.93 -6.61
C LEU A 65 -3.24 -2.68 -5.40
N ILE A 66 -3.84 -2.19 -4.33
CA ILE A 66 -3.14 -1.98 -3.06
C ILE A 66 -3.73 -2.95 -2.05
N GLY A 67 -2.88 -3.78 -1.47
CA GLY A 67 -3.29 -4.72 -0.44
C GLY A 67 -2.72 -4.32 0.91
N LEU A 68 -3.55 -4.42 1.96
CA LEU A 68 -3.10 -4.24 3.32
C LEU A 68 -3.50 -5.46 4.13
N THR A 69 -2.53 -6.02 4.83
CA THR A 69 -2.79 -7.13 5.75
C THR A 69 -2.83 -6.57 7.17
N PHE A 70 -3.86 -6.96 7.91
CA PHE A 70 -4.07 -6.54 9.29
C PHE A 70 -3.92 -7.74 10.20
N ASN A 71 -3.27 -7.53 11.35
CA ASN A 71 -3.15 -8.58 12.35
C ASN A 71 -4.46 -8.76 13.11
N ALA A 72 -4.49 -9.70 14.07
CA ALA A 72 -5.70 -9.99 14.83
C ALA A 72 -6.20 -8.81 15.66
N LYS A 73 -5.35 -7.82 15.91
CA LYS A 73 -5.72 -6.60 16.62
C LYS A 73 -6.27 -5.53 15.69
N GLY A 74 -6.35 -5.81 14.39
CA GLY A 74 -6.83 -4.85 13.40
C GLY A 74 -5.82 -3.79 13.01
N GLN A 75 -4.53 -4.04 13.21
CA GLN A 75 -3.47 -3.11 12.87
C GLN A 75 -2.80 -3.55 11.58
N ALA A 76 -2.55 -2.60 10.68
CA ALA A 76 -1.85 -2.89 9.43
C ALA A 76 -0.42 -3.33 9.74
N CYS A 77 0.01 -4.45 9.15
CA CYS A 77 1.34 -5.00 9.39
C CYS A 77 2.09 -5.33 8.10
N GLN A 78 1.42 -5.29 6.97
CA GLN A 78 2.04 -5.56 5.67
C GLN A 78 1.27 -4.84 4.59
N TRP A 79 1.98 -4.29 3.61
CA TRP A 79 1.33 -3.73 2.43
C TRP A 79 1.88 -4.41 1.17
N SER A 80 1.08 -4.37 0.11
CA SER A 80 1.49 -4.83 -1.22
C SER A 80 0.94 -3.90 -2.28
N TYR A 81 1.64 -3.82 -3.38
CA TYR A 81 1.22 -3.06 -4.55
C TYR A 81 1.40 -3.92 -5.80
N ARG A 82 0.44 -3.86 -6.69
CA ARG A 82 0.54 -4.50 -7.99
C ARG A 82 -0.10 -3.58 -9.03
N GLY A 83 0.66 -3.21 -10.05
CA GLY A 83 0.15 -2.30 -11.05
C GLY A 83 1.20 -1.97 -12.09
N PHE A 84 1.13 -0.75 -12.61
CA PHE A 84 1.99 -0.31 -13.70
C PHE A 84 3.48 -0.42 -13.36
N TYR A 85 3.85 -0.15 -12.15
CA TYR A 85 5.25 -0.20 -11.72
C TYR A 85 5.68 -1.57 -11.22
N GLY A 86 4.91 -2.61 -11.54
CA GLY A 86 5.23 -3.97 -11.16
C GLY A 86 4.64 -4.36 -9.82
N MET A 87 5.32 -5.23 -9.11
CA MET A 87 4.88 -5.73 -7.82
C MET A 87 5.86 -5.29 -6.75
N GLN A 88 5.33 -4.69 -5.68
CA GLN A 88 6.12 -4.24 -4.54
C GLN A 88 5.42 -4.68 -3.26
N LYS A 89 6.17 -4.87 -2.19
CA LYS A 89 5.60 -5.16 -0.88
C LYS A 89 6.51 -4.66 0.21
N SER A 90 5.93 -4.53 1.42
CA SER A 90 6.67 -4.09 2.58
C SER A 90 7.80 -5.07 2.91
N LYS A 91 8.85 -4.57 3.53
CA LYS A 91 9.93 -5.40 4.05
C LYS A 91 9.46 -6.19 5.26
N GLN A 92 8.52 -5.62 6.00
CA GLN A 92 7.94 -6.28 7.17
C GLN A 92 6.74 -7.11 6.76
N SER A 93 6.47 -8.15 7.52
CA SER A 93 5.26 -8.97 7.37
C SER A 93 4.61 -9.18 8.72
N CYS A 94 3.39 -9.60 8.68
CA CYS A 94 2.63 -9.83 9.92
C CYS A 94 3.16 -11.01 10.75
#